data_de2d5352628f8e94e69c1e5e660f393e
#
_entry.id   de2d5352628f8e94e69c1e5e660f393e
#
_cell.length_a   1.000
_cell.length_b   1.000
_cell.length_c   1.000
_cell.angle_alpha   90.00
_cell.angle_beta   90.00
_cell.angle_gamma   90.00
#
_symmetry.space_group_name_H-M   'P 1'
#
loop_
_entity.id
_entity.type
_entity.pdbx_description
1 polymer ?
#
loop_
_entity_poly.entity_id
_entity_poly.type
_entity_poly.pdbx_seq_one_letter_code
_entity_poly.pdbx_strand_id
1 'polypeptide(L)'
;MASIDRFQVMQEPELKILEHWFENEDTRRRMDGMLPLDEWYARVNKDKHDTVIMAYDGQLPAGMVVIEFGEERTYIGLIVNPLYRLQGYGKQILQKLLNDPEFKSVREWVACIEEDNRISLACFQAAGFTLEDTEPDEDGFLTLILRN
;
A
#
# COMPACT_ATOMS: atom_id res chain seq x y z
N MET A 1 -5.55 20.47 2.72
CA MET A 1 -5.04 19.96 1.45
C MET A 1 -4.04 18.85 1.70
N ALA A 2 -4.16 17.73 1.00
CA ALA A 2 -3.27 16.59 1.19
C ALA A 2 -1.84 16.92 0.75
N SER A 3 -0.89 16.70 1.63
CA SER A 3 0.53 16.94 1.33
C SER A 3 1.40 15.97 2.11
N ILE A 4 1.81 14.90 1.46
CA ILE A 4 2.72 13.93 2.09
C ILE A 4 4.11 14.56 2.14
N ASP A 5 4.66 14.67 3.34
CA ASP A 5 5.96 15.29 3.54
C ASP A 5 7.03 14.34 4.09
N ARG A 6 6.62 13.15 4.53
CA ARG A 6 7.57 12.23 5.15
C ARG A 6 7.15 10.78 4.99
N PHE A 7 8.14 9.93 4.66
CA PHE A 7 8.02 8.48 4.76
C PHE A 7 8.95 7.99 5.86
N GLN A 8 8.52 7.00 6.61
CA GLN A 8 9.39 6.35 7.58
C GLN A 8 9.05 4.87 7.69
N VAL A 9 10.05 4.04 7.94
CA VAL A 9 9.83 2.63 8.19
C VAL A 9 8.97 2.50 9.46
N MET A 10 7.93 1.67 9.37
CA MET A 10 7.00 1.47 10.48
C MET A 10 7.72 0.96 11.73
N GLN A 11 7.41 1.57 12.86
CA GLN A 11 7.90 1.16 14.16
C GLN A 11 6.76 0.54 14.97
N GLU A 12 7.12 -0.30 15.94
CA GLU A 12 6.13 -1.01 16.75
C GLU A 12 5.03 -0.11 17.36
N PRO A 13 5.34 1.08 17.90
CA PRO A 13 4.29 1.96 18.44
C PRO A 13 3.25 2.37 17.41
N GLU A 14 3.60 2.38 16.12
CA GLU A 14 2.67 2.74 15.04
C GLU A 14 1.63 1.66 14.77
N LEU A 15 1.82 0.47 15.32
CA LEU A 15 0.86 -0.62 15.18
C LEU A 15 -0.52 -0.23 15.74
N LYS A 16 -0.55 0.61 16.77
CA LYS A 16 -1.78 1.11 17.34
C LYS A 16 -2.56 1.97 16.35
N ILE A 17 -1.86 2.68 15.47
CA ILE A 17 -2.47 3.46 14.41
C ILE A 17 -3.24 2.52 13.46
N LEU A 18 -2.60 1.42 13.08
CA LEU A 18 -3.25 0.42 12.23
C LEU A 18 -4.45 -0.20 12.93
N GLU A 19 -4.36 -0.47 14.22
CA GLU A 19 -5.48 -1.02 14.98
C GLU A 19 -6.71 -0.12 14.85
N HIS A 20 -6.52 1.20 14.92
CA HIS A 20 -7.60 2.16 14.72
C HIS A 20 -8.15 2.13 13.30
N TRP A 21 -7.26 2.03 12.30
CA TRP A 21 -7.69 1.95 10.90
C TRP A 21 -8.55 0.71 10.65
N PHE A 22 -8.21 -0.40 11.31
CA PHE A 22 -8.96 -1.66 11.16
C PHE A 22 -10.29 -1.69 11.92
N GLU A 23 -10.64 -0.62 12.63
CA GLU A 23 -11.98 -0.42 13.14
C GLU A 23 -12.95 -0.10 12.00
N ASN A 24 -12.43 0.43 10.88
CA ASN A 24 -13.21 0.64 9.68
C ASN A 24 -13.54 -0.72 9.04
N GLU A 25 -14.82 -0.97 8.81
CA GLU A 25 -15.29 -2.26 8.32
C GLU A 25 -14.74 -2.62 6.94
N ASP A 26 -14.67 -1.64 6.04
CA ASP A 26 -14.14 -1.85 4.70
C ASP A 26 -12.66 -2.22 4.73
N THR A 27 -11.87 -1.51 5.54
CA THR A 27 -10.44 -1.79 5.72
C THR A 27 -10.26 -3.21 6.26
N ARG A 28 -11.01 -3.57 7.29
CA ARG A 28 -10.93 -4.90 7.91
C ARG A 28 -11.28 -6.00 6.93
N ARG A 29 -12.31 -5.80 6.13
CA ARG A 29 -12.75 -6.78 5.14
C ARG A 29 -11.72 -6.97 4.02
N ARG A 30 -11.18 -5.88 3.50
CA ARG A 30 -10.24 -5.93 2.37
C ARG A 30 -8.85 -6.40 2.78
N MET A 31 -8.46 -6.15 4.02
CA MET A 31 -7.12 -6.44 4.52
C MET A 31 -7.11 -7.51 5.61
N ASP A 32 -8.10 -8.38 5.60
CA ASP A 32 -8.26 -9.41 6.63
C ASP A 32 -7.06 -10.38 6.70
N GLY A 33 -6.31 -10.52 5.62
CA GLY A 33 -5.09 -11.33 5.62
C GLY A 33 -3.98 -10.80 6.52
N MET A 34 -4.10 -9.54 6.98
CA MET A 34 -3.17 -8.94 7.92
C MET A 34 -3.54 -9.19 9.39
N LEU A 35 -4.67 -9.84 9.65
CA LEU A 35 -5.13 -10.08 11.02
C LEU A 35 -4.66 -11.44 11.53
N PRO A 36 -4.24 -11.56 12.80
CA PRO A 36 -4.05 -10.47 13.78
C PRO A 36 -2.83 -9.59 13.45
N LEU A 37 -2.98 -8.30 13.66
CA LEU A 37 -1.97 -7.32 13.25
C LEU A 37 -0.60 -7.51 13.93
N ASP A 38 -0.59 -7.89 15.20
CA ASP A 38 0.67 -8.10 15.92
C ASP A 38 1.46 -9.29 15.34
N GLU A 39 0.78 -10.36 14.96
CA GLU A 39 1.43 -11.51 14.33
C GLU A 39 1.92 -11.16 12.92
N TRP A 40 1.12 -10.42 12.16
CA TRP A 40 1.51 -9.94 10.85
C TRP A 40 2.76 -9.06 10.92
N TYR A 41 2.77 -8.10 11.86
CA TYR A 41 3.91 -7.20 12.02
C TYR A 41 5.19 -7.97 12.39
N ALA A 42 5.08 -8.92 13.31
CA ALA A 42 6.24 -9.74 13.69
C ALA A 42 6.79 -10.52 12.50
N ARG A 43 5.91 -11.04 11.65
CA ARG A 43 6.31 -11.81 10.46
C ARG A 43 7.01 -10.93 9.44
N VAL A 44 6.41 -9.79 9.06
CA VAL A 44 6.99 -8.91 8.04
C VAL A 44 8.27 -8.25 8.52
N ASN A 45 8.39 -8.03 9.82
CA ASN A 45 9.57 -7.41 10.40
C ASN A 45 10.78 -8.35 10.41
N LYS A 46 10.55 -9.65 10.37
CA LYS A 46 11.62 -10.66 10.29
C LYS A 46 12.06 -10.95 8.87
N ASP A 47 11.17 -10.75 7.91
CA ASP A 47 11.46 -11.05 6.51
C ASP A 47 12.21 -9.88 5.88
N LYS A 48 13.41 -10.16 5.39
CA LYS A 48 14.25 -9.14 4.76
C LYS A 48 13.71 -8.63 3.43
N HIS A 49 12.78 -9.37 2.84
CA HIS A 49 12.17 -8.99 1.56
C HIS A 49 10.97 -8.09 1.73
N ASP A 50 10.51 -7.90 2.96
CA ASP A 50 9.35 -7.07 3.24
C ASP A 50 9.76 -5.75 3.89
N THR A 51 9.11 -4.67 3.47
CA THR A 51 9.28 -3.34 4.07
C THR A 51 7.91 -2.72 4.25
N VAL A 52 7.67 -2.18 5.43
CA VAL A 52 6.44 -1.46 5.74
C VAL A 52 6.79 -0.01 6.01
N ILE A 53 6.16 0.89 5.27
CA ILE A 53 6.45 2.33 5.31
C ILE A 53 5.19 3.09 5.70
N MET A 54 5.33 3.97 6.68
CA MET A 54 4.27 4.91 7.04
C MET A 54 4.46 6.21 6.29
N ALA A 55 3.38 6.77 5.78
CA ALA A 55 3.38 8.05 5.08
C ALA A 55 2.67 9.09 5.92
N TYR A 56 3.30 10.23 6.11
CA TYR A 56 2.79 11.28 6.98
C TYR A 56 2.55 12.60 6.25
N ASP A 57 1.48 13.27 6.66
CA ASP A 57 1.21 14.67 6.34
C ASP A 57 1.41 15.44 7.65
N GLY A 58 2.60 16.01 7.87
CA GLY A 58 2.97 16.55 9.16
C GLY A 58 2.95 15.45 10.23
N GLN A 59 2.09 15.59 11.21
CA GLN A 59 1.93 14.59 12.26
C GLN A 59 0.79 13.61 11.99
N LEU A 60 0.05 13.82 10.91
CA LEU A 60 -1.06 12.94 10.54
C LEU A 60 -0.54 11.70 9.80
N PRO A 61 -0.76 10.50 10.35
CA PRO A 61 -0.45 9.28 9.60
C PRO A 61 -1.50 9.10 8.51
N ALA A 62 -1.11 9.39 7.27
CA ALA A 62 -2.03 9.44 6.14
C ALA A 62 -2.21 8.08 5.45
N GLY A 63 -1.20 7.24 5.49
CA GLY A 63 -1.27 5.94 4.87
C GLY A 63 -0.10 5.04 5.21
N MET A 64 -0.19 3.81 4.73
CA MET A 64 0.85 2.79 4.92
C MET A 64 1.06 2.04 3.61
N VAL A 65 2.31 1.76 3.31
CA VAL A 65 2.69 1.00 2.13
C VAL A 65 3.43 -0.25 2.57
N VAL A 66 3.04 -1.40 2.02
CA VAL A 66 3.76 -2.65 2.21
C VAL A 66 4.44 -2.98 0.90
N ILE A 67 5.75 -3.24 0.95
CA ILE A 67 6.53 -3.61 -0.23
C ILE A 67 7.17 -4.97 0.01
N GLU A 68 6.95 -5.89 -0.92
CA GLU A 68 7.58 -7.19 -0.89
C GLU A 68 8.52 -7.28 -2.10
N PHE A 69 9.82 -7.16 -1.84
CA PHE A 69 10.83 -7.16 -2.89
C PHE A 69 11.07 -8.56 -3.44
N GLY A 70 11.02 -8.69 -4.77
CA GLY A 70 11.39 -9.89 -5.48
C GLY A 70 12.46 -9.57 -6.51
N GLU A 71 13.06 -10.61 -7.10
CA GLU A 71 14.13 -10.41 -8.08
C GLU A 71 13.63 -9.73 -9.35
N GLU A 72 12.50 -10.18 -9.87
CA GLU A 72 11.93 -9.63 -11.09
C GLU A 72 10.73 -8.74 -10.83
N ARG A 73 9.90 -9.12 -9.86
CA ARG A 73 8.67 -8.40 -9.51
C ARG A 73 8.70 -7.99 -8.05
N THR A 74 8.29 -6.77 -7.80
CA THR A 74 8.15 -6.24 -6.44
C THR A 74 6.68 -5.90 -6.21
N TYR A 75 6.11 -6.48 -5.17
CA TYR A 75 4.69 -6.30 -4.86
C TYR A 75 4.50 -5.11 -3.93
N ILE A 76 3.45 -4.35 -4.17
CA ILE A 76 3.14 -3.14 -3.40
C ILE A 76 1.67 -3.15 -3.00
N GLY A 77 1.41 -2.87 -1.72
CA GLY A 77 0.07 -2.67 -1.20
C GLY A 77 -0.02 -1.33 -0.50
N LEU A 78 -1.20 -0.74 -0.50
CA LEU A 78 -1.44 0.58 0.06
C LEU A 78 -2.70 0.59 0.90
N ILE A 79 -2.62 1.15 2.10
CA ILE A 79 -3.78 1.48 2.92
C ILE A 79 -3.75 2.97 3.19
N VAL A 80 -4.80 3.67 2.79
CA VAL A 80 -4.98 5.09 3.14
C VAL A 80 -5.78 5.13 4.44
N ASN A 81 -5.40 6.05 5.33
CA ASN A 81 -6.12 6.27 6.58
C ASN A 81 -7.62 6.41 6.26
N PRO A 82 -8.49 5.53 6.80
CA PRO A 82 -9.91 5.53 6.43
C PRO A 82 -10.65 6.82 6.68
N LEU A 83 -10.18 7.63 7.64
CA LEU A 83 -10.80 8.91 7.95
C LEU A 83 -10.51 9.99 6.90
N TYR A 84 -9.53 9.76 6.04
CA TYR A 84 -9.03 10.76 5.09
C TYR A 84 -9.01 10.26 3.65
N ARG A 85 -9.90 9.32 3.33
CA ARG A 85 -10.06 8.83 1.95
C ARG A 85 -10.62 9.91 1.04
N LEU A 86 -10.36 9.77 -0.26
CA LEU A 86 -10.83 10.67 -1.31
C LEU A 86 -10.30 12.10 -1.19
N GLN A 87 -9.14 12.26 -0.54
CA GLN A 87 -8.49 13.56 -0.38
C GLN A 87 -7.16 13.65 -1.13
N GLY A 88 -6.84 12.64 -1.95
CA GLY A 88 -5.63 12.63 -2.76
C GLY A 88 -4.41 12.01 -2.10
N TYR A 89 -4.51 11.49 -0.89
CA TYR A 89 -3.35 10.91 -0.20
C TYR A 89 -2.79 9.69 -0.92
N GLY A 90 -3.64 8.77 -1.35
CA GLY A 90 -3.17 7.57 -2.02
C GLY A 90 -2.37 7.89 -3.28
N LYS A 91 -2.87 8.81 -4.08
CA LYS A 91 -2.19 9.27 -5.30
C LYS A 91 -0.84 9.88 -4.98
N GLN A 92 -0.77 10.76 -3.98
CA GLN A 92 0.49 11.39 -3.58
C GLN A 92 1.50 10.41 -3.04
N ILE A 93 1.04 9.46 -2.21
CA ILE A 93 1.91 8.44 -1.65
C ILE A 93 2.56 7.65 -2.78
N LEU A 94 1.78 7.18 -3.73
CA LEU A 94 2.30 6.41 -4.85
C LEU A 94 3.24 7.23 -5.72
N GLN A 95 2.87 8.46 -6.07
CA GLN A 95 3.70 9.32 -6.91
C GLN A 95 5.06 9.58 -6.27
N LYS A 96 5.08 9.90 -4.98
CA LYS A 96 6.33 10.20 -4.29
C LYS A 96 7.17 8.95 -4.06
N LEU A 97 6.54 7.85 -3.69
CA LEU A 97 7.25 6.61 -3.43
C LEU A 97 7.87 6.03 -4.70
N LEU A 98 7.11 5.98 -5.78
CA LEU A 98 7.58 5.41 -7.05
C LEU A 98 8.69 6.25 -7.69
N ASN A 99 8.78 7.54 -7.34
CA ASN A 99 9.83 8.43 -7.83
C ASN A 99 11.01 8.55 -6.86
N ASP A 100 10.97 7.86 -5.73
CA ASP A 100 12.06 7.88 -4.77
C ASP A 100 13.27 7.14 -5.34
N PRO A 101 14.47 7.78 -5.36
CA PRO A 101 15.69 7.11 -5.85
C PRO A 101 16.01 5.79 -5.16
N GLU A 102 15.56 5.61 -3.94
CA GLU A 102 15.75 4.36 -3.19
C GLU A 102 15.18 3.15 -3.92
N PHE A 103 14.09 3.34 -4.69
CA PHE A 103 13.40 2.25 -5.36
C PHE A 103 13.65 2.20 -6.87
N LYS A 104 14.61 2.94 -7.38
CA LYS A 104 14.87 2.99 -8.83
C LYS A 104 15.35 1.65 -9.40
N SER A 105 15.88 0.76 -8.56
CA SER A 105 16.33 -0.56 -8.99
C SER A 105 15.20 -1.56 -9.16
N VAL A 106 14.00 -1.23 -8.70
CA VAL A 106 12.82 -2.07 -8.91
C VAL A 106 12.48 -2.08 -10.39
N ARG A 107 12.44 -3.28 -10.98
CA ARG A 107 12.19 -3.43 -12.42
C ARG A 107 10.70 -3.37 -12.73
N GLU A 108 9.90 -4.04 -11.93
CA GLU A 108 8.46 -4.13 -12.15
C GLU A 108 7.74 -4.12 -10.82
N TRP A 109 6.79 -3.19 -10.69
CA TRP A 109 5.89 -3.13 -9.54
C TRP A 109 4.61 -3.88 -9.88
N VAL A 110 4.10 -4.64 -8.93
CA VAL A 110 2.84 -5.38 -9.07
C VAL A 110 1.91 -5.01 -7.93
N ALA A 111 0.68 -4.67 -8.25
CA ALA A 111 -0.37 -4.43 -7.27
C ALA A 111 -1.54 -5.37 -7.56
N CYS A 112 -2.00 -6.08 -6.53
CA CYS A 112 -3.17 -6.95 -6.63
C CYS A 112 -4.32 -6.26 -5.91
N ILE A 113 -5.38 -5.94 -6.64
CA ILE A 113 -6.48 -5.11 -6.16
C ILE A 113 -7.81 -5.79 -6.47
N GLU A 114 -8.69 -5.90 -5.47
CA GLU A 114 -10.02 -6.44 -5.67
C GLU A 114 -10.76 -5.65 -6.76
N GLU A 115 -11.44 -6.36 -7.66
CA GLU A 115 -12.08 -5.74 -8.83
C GLU A 115 -13.12 -4.68 -8.47
N ASP A 116 -13.74 -4.78 -7.29
CA ASP A 116 -14.74 -3.81 -6.83
C ASP A 116 -14.13 -2.64 -6.03
N ASN A 117 -12.83 -2.67 -5.79
CA ASN A 117 -12.14 -1.60 -5.08
C ASN A 117 -11.75 -0.48 -6.04
N ARG A 118 -12.75 0.27 -6.49
CA ARG A 118 -12.60 1.29 -7.54
C ARG A 118 -11.68 2.44 -7.14
N ILE A 119 -11.68 2.80 -5.86
CA ILE A 119 -10.84 3.89 -5.35
C ILE A 119 -9.37 3.50 -5.49
N SER A 120 -9.01 2.29 -5.07
CA SER A 120 -7.64 1.81 -5.16
C SER A 120 -7.21 1.63 -6.63
N LEU A 121 -8.08 1.05 -7.46
CA LEU A 121 -7.81 0.90 -8.89
C LEU A 121 -7.50 2.25 -9.54
N ALA A 122 -8.33 3.26 -9.28
CA ALA A 122 -8.12 4.60 -9.84
C ALA A 122 -6.81 5.21 -9.36
N CYS A 123 -6.46 5.01 -8.10
CA CYS A 123 -5.23 5.50 -7.49
C CYS A 123 -3.99 4.93 -8.19
N PHE A 124 -3.95 3.61 -8.36
CA PHE A 124 -2.82 2.94 -9.00
C PHE A 124 -2.75 3.26 -10.49
N GLN A 125 -3.89 3.32 -11.17
CA GLN A 125 -3.92 3.70 -12.59
C GLN A 125 -3.44 5.13 -12.80
N ALA A 126 -3.82 6.06 -11.92
CA ALA A 126 -3.33 7.44 -11.97
C ALA A 126 -1.82 7.53 -11.76
N ALA A 127 -1.23 6.57 -11.04
CA ALA A 127 0.22 6.49 -10.82
C ALA A 127 0.95 5.82 -11.98
N GLY A 128 0.24 5.35 -13.00
CA GLY A 128 0.82 4.77 -14.20
C GLY A 128 0.72 3.25 -14.31
N PHE A 129 0.11 2.60 -13.34
CA PHE A 129 -0.10 1.14 -13.41
C PHE A 129 -1.13 0.80 -14.49
N THR A 130 -0.91 -0.30 -15.17
CA THR A 130 -1.83 -0.83 -16.18
C THR A 130 -2.22 -2.26 -15.82
N LEU A 131 -3.40 -2.67 -16.28
CA LEU A 131 -3.87 -4.03 -16.05
C LEU A 131 -2.98 -5.02 -16.81
N GLU A 132 -2.47 -6.02 -16.11
CA GLU A 132 -1.76 -7.13 -16.74
C GLU A 132 -2.75 -8.10 -17.36
N ASP A 133 -3.88 -8.29 -16.68
CA ASP A 133 -4.94 -9.19 -17.11
C ASP A 133 -6.27 -8.47 -16.90
N THR A 134 -7.17 -8.60 -17.87
CA THR A 134 -8.50 -7.97 -17.80
C THR A 134 -9.49 -8.75 -16.97
N GLU A 135 -9.19 -10.00 -16.66
CA GLU A 135 -10.03 -10.86 -15.84
C GLU A 135 -9.46 -10.98 -14.43
N PRO A 136 -10.32 -10.92 -13.41
CA PRO A 136 -9.86 -11.16 -12.05
C PRO A 136 -9.44 -12.61 -11.84
N ASP A 137 -8.60 -12.84 -10.83
CA ASP A 137 -8.24 -14.20 -10.45
C ASP A 137 -9.39 -14.88 -9.67
N GLU A 138 -9.15 -16.09 -9.19
CA GLU A 138 -10.16 -16.88 -8.46
C GLU A 138 -10.70 -16.17 -7.22
N ASP A 139 -9.90 -15.32 -6.62
CA ASP A 139 -10.26 -14.58 -5.41
C ASP A 139 -10.82 -13.19 -5.72
N GLY A 140 -10.97 -12.84 -6.99
CA GLY A 140 -11.53 -11.58 -7.41
C GLY A 140 -10.54 -10.42 -7.48
N PHE A 141 -9.23 -10.72 -7.56
CA PHE A 141 -8.18 -9.70 -7.65
C PHE A 141 -7.73 -9.48 -9.08
N LEU A 142 -7.62 -8.21 -9.44
CA LEU A 142 -6.97 -7.78 -10.67
C LEU A 142 -5.49 -7.54 -10.41
N THR A 143 -4.65 -7.83 -11.39
CA THR A 143 -3.21 -7.60 -11.30
C THR A 143 -2.87 -6.38 -12.15
N LEU A 144 -2.25 -5.39 -11.52
CA LEU A 144 -1.77 -4.19 -12.18
C LEU A 144 -0.25 -4.15 -12.12
N ILE A 145 0.37 -3.65 -13.17
CA ILE A 145 1.83 -3.58 -13.25
C ILE A 145 2.31 -2.20 -13.64
N LEU A 146 3.51 -1.85 -13.17
CA LEU A 146 4.23 -0.66 -13.59
C LEU A 146 5.70 -1.04 -13.78
N ARG A 147 6.20 -0.88 -14.98
CA ARG A 147 7.60 -1.14 -15.30
C ARG A 147 8.41 0.16 -15.23
N ASN A 148 9.55 0.05 -14.58
CA ASN A 148 10.49 1.18 -14.52
C ASN A 148 11.35 1.27 -15.77
#